data_0967ac0dd7ba985449d95c8052588618
#
_entry.id   0967ac0dd7ba985449d95c8052588618
#
_cell.length_a   1.000
_cell.length_b   1.000
_cell.length_c   1.000
_cell.angle_alpha   90.00
_cell.angle_beta   90.00
_cell.angle_gamma   90.00
#
_symmetry.space_group_name_H-M   'P 1'
#
loop_
_entity.id
_entity.type
_entity.pdbx_description
1 polymer ?
#
loop_
_entity_poly.entity_id
_entity_poly.type
_entity_poly.pdbx_seq_one_letter_code
_entity_poly.pdbx_strand_id
1 'polypeptide(L)'
;KGMNMRKIVIAFAAVLIPSLAIAGGHSGLGGNGTAVVIDMKTMEGKSGVLVHQTTSDVWIYDNPPEGFPKATSATCSQFITFATGQQQPVGGALTCQVVDPDGDVSIHMGAFQGDGTVLITQVSGTGKWAALVGSQVIGKTDIQIDAKTSTYSWTAVN
;
A
#
# COMPACT_ATOMS: atom_id res chain seq x y z
N LYS A 1 8.07 32.04 52.42
CA LYS A 1 7.33 32.58 51.25
C LYS A 1 7.10 31.41 50.28
N GLY A 2 6.01 30.70 50.54
CA GLY A 2 5.67 29.46 49.79
C GLY A 2 5.09 29.78 48.43
N MET A 3 5.58 29.10 47.43
CA MET A 3 5.10 29.20 46.06
C MET A 3 4.09 28.07 45.79
N ASN A 4 2.80 28.45 45.65
CA ASN A 4 1.72 27.53 45.36
C ASN A 4 1.85 26.98 43.92
N MET A 5 2.19 25.73 43.82
CA MET A 5 2.20 24.99 42.55
C MET A 5 0.76 24.56 42.21
N ARG A 6 0.08 25.35 41.35
CA ARG A 6 -1.22 24.99 40.82
C ARG A 6 -1.09 23.73 39.94
N LYS A 7 -1.69 22.66 40.38
CA LYS A 7 -1.84 21.42 39.60
C LYS A 7 -2.78 21.69 38.45
N ILE A 8 -2.24 21.77 37.25
CA ILE A 8 -3.05 21.80 36.03
C ILE A 8 -3.44 20.34 35.73
N VAL A 9 -4.71 20.01 35.99
CA VAL A 9 -5.31 18.75 35.58
C VAL A 9 -5.77 18.94 34.14
N ILE A 10 -5.04 18.38 33.18
CA ILE A 10 -5.48 18.32 31.78
C ILE A 10 -6.43 17.13 31.69
N ALA A 11 -7.72 17.40 31.62
CA ALA A 11 -8.72 16.39 31.31
C ALA A 11 -8.65 16.08 29.81
N PHE A 12 -8.15 14.90 29.46
CA PHE A 12 -8.28 14.33 28.12
C PHE A 12 -9.74 13.91 27.92
N ALA A 13 -10.52 14.73 27.23
CA ALA A 13 -11.83 14.33 26.73
C ALA A 13 -11.58 13.39 25.54
N ALA A 14 -11.69 12.08 25.75
CA ALA A 14 -11.74 11.10 24.67
C ALA A 14 -13.04 11.32 23.89
N VAL A 15 -12.96 11.99 22.75
CA VAL A 15 -14.07 12.08 21.80
C VAL A 15 -14.15 10.71 21.12
N LEU A 16 -15.08 9.88 21.58
CA LEU A 16 -15.50 8.67 20.89
C LEU A 16 -16.28 9.10 19.64
N ILE A 17 -15.61 9.22 18.51
CA ILE A 17 -16.27 9.36 17.21
C ILE A 17 -16.79 7.96 16.86
N PRO A 18 -18.12 7.75 16.75
CA PRO A 18 -18.64 6.48 16.27
C PRO A 18 -18.16 6.30 14.82
N SER A 19 -17.32 5.29 14.60
CA SER A 19 -16.99 4.84 13.25
C SER A 19 -18.27 4.32 12.61
N LEU A 20 -18.89 5.13 11.75
CA LEU A 20 -19.92 4.64 10.85
C LEU A 20 -19.22 3.68 9.89
N ALA A 21 -19.29 2.38 10.20
CA ALA A 21 -18.94 1.34 9.27
C ALA A 21 -19.95 1.43 8.11
N ILE A 22 -19.56 2.12 7.05
CA ILE A 22 -20.30 2.08 5.79
C ILE A 22 -19.97 0.70 5.19
N ALA A 23 -20.83 -0.28 5.47
CA ALA A 23 -20.86 -1.54 4.74
C ALA A 23 -21.45 -1.28 3.34
N GLY A 24 -20.71 -0.53 2.52
CA GLY A 24 -20.97 -0.36 1.10
C GLY A 24 -19.95 -1.18 0.36
N GLY A 25 -20.40 -2.10 -0.50
CA GLY A 25 -19.50 -2.91 -1.31
C GLY A 25 -18.49 -2.01 -2.04
N HIS A 26 -17.20 -2.17 -1.72
CA HIS A 26 -16.11 -1.40 -2.31
C HIS A 26 -15.78 -1.91 -3.71
N SER A 27 -16.72 -1.83 -4.63
CA SER A 27 -16.56 -2.26 -6.03
C SER A 27 -15.67 -1.34 -6.87
N GLY A 28 -15.04 -0.35 -6.28
CA GLY A 28 -14.30 0.68 -7.01
C GLY A 28 -12.78 0.62 -6.88
N LEU A 29 -12.22 -0.38 -6.21
CA LEU A 29 -10.77 -0.44 -5.95
C LEU A 29 -9.97 -1.25 -6.98
N GLY A 30 -10.60 -1.80 -8.01
CA GLY A 30 -9.89 -2.45 -9.12
C GLY A 30 -9.11 -1.43 -9.95
N GLY A 31 -8.03 -1.90 -10.58
CA GLY A 31 -7.21 -1.03 -11.41
C GLY A 31 -5.97 -1.71 -11.97
N ASN A 32 -5.15 -0.88 -12.58
CA ASN A 32 -3.86 -1.27 -13.13
C ASN A 32 -2.81 -0.20 -12.83
N GLY A 33 -1.55 -0.57 -12.96
CA GLY A 33 -0.47 0.36 -12.70
C GLY A 33 0.79 0.02 -13.48
N THR A 34 1.69 0.98 -13.45
CA THR A 34 3.06 0.81 -13.96
C THR A 34 4.03 1.12 -12.84
N ALA A 35 4.99 0.23 -12.62
CA ALA A 35 6.08 0.42 -11.68
C ALA A 35 7.40 0.62 -12.44
N VAL A 36 8.21 1.57 -11.97
CA VAL A 36 9.57 1.78 -12.41
C VAL A 36 10.50 1.64 -11.20
N VAL A 37 11.42 0.68 -11.24
CA VAL A 37 12.43 0.49 -10.18
C VAL A 37 13.42 1.66 -10.21
N ILE A 38 13.46 2.40 -9.11
CA ILE A 38 14.33 3.58 -8.93
C ILE A 38 15.55 3.28 -8.03
N ASP A 39 15.46 2.26 -7.18
CA ASP A 39 16.58 1.74 -6.38
C ASP A 39 16.40 0.23 -6.20
N MET A 40 17.50 -0.54 -6.21
CA MET A 40 17.47 -1.98 -5.98
C MET A 40 18.77 -2.45 -5.34
N LYS A 41 18.61 -3.29 -4.30
CA LYS A 41 19.71 -3.98 -3.63
C LYS A 41 19.38 -5.45 -3.50
N THR A 42 20.37 -6.31 -3.67
CA THR A 42 20.25 -7.75 -3.50
C THR A 42 21.13 -8.22 -2.36
N MET A 43 20.63 -9.21 -1.62
CA MET A 43 21.38 -9.92 -0.60
C MET A 43 21.32 -11.40 -0.93
N GLU A 44 22.47 -11.97 -1.29
CA GLU A 44 22.58 -13.38 -1.63
C GLU A 44 22.74 -14.23 -0.38
N GLY A 45 22.00 -15.33 -0.33
CA GLY A 45 22.10 -16.37 0.68
C GLY A 45 22.40 -17.73 0.04
N LYS A 46 22.68 -18.73 0.86
CA LYS A 46 23.00 -20.09 0.40
C LYS A 46 21.89 -20.73 -0.44
N SER A 47 20.64 -20.42 -0.13
CA SER A 47 19.46 -21.10 -0.72
C SER A 47 18.51 -20.13 -1.43
N GLY A 48 18.94 -18.90 -1.68
CA GLY A 48 18.09 -17.91 -2.34
C GLY A 48 18.66 -16.50 -2.27
N VAL A 49 17.89 -15.55 -2.76
CA VAL A 49 18.23 -14.13 -2.79
C VAL A 49 17.07 -13.32 -2.20
N LEU A 50 17.40 -12.31 -1.40
CA LEU A 50 16.48 -11.26 -1.00
C LEU A 50 16.74 -10.03 -1.88
N VAL A 51 15.70 -9.53 -2.51
CA VAL A 51 15.69 -8.29 -3.27
C VAL A 51 14.96 -7.23 -2.45
N HIS A 52 15.64 -6.12 -2.18
CA HIS A 52 15.01 -4.90 -1.70
C HIS A 52 15.00 -3.90 -2.85
N GLN A 53 13.81 -3.47 -3.24
CA GLN A 53 13.67 -2.47 -4.30
C GLN A 53 12.68 -1.38 -3.90
N THR A 54 12.91 -0.19 -4.44
CA THR A 54 11.98 0.93 -4.38
C THR A 54 11.49 1.21 -5.78
N THR A 55 10.19 1.36 -5.94
CA THR A 55 9.57 1.70 -7.21
C THR A 55 8.84 3.03 -7.14
N SER A 56 8.81 3.73 -8.28
CA SER A 56 7.91 4.86 -8.53
C SER A 56 6.78 4.37 -9.43
N ASP A 57 5.57 4.52 -8.96
CA ASP A 57 4.41 3.90 -9.56
C ASP A 57 3.36 4.94 -9.96
N VAL A 58 2.62 4.63 -11.01
CA VAL A 58 1.35 5.30 -11.35
C VAL A 58 0.24 4.27 -11.24
N TRP A 59 -0.77 4.58 -10.42
CA TRP A 59 -1.94 3.74 -10.22
C TRP A 59 -3.12 4.35 -10.94
N ILE A 60 -3.84 3.54 -11.73
CA ILE A 60 -5.03 3.94 -12.50
C ILE A 60 -6.19 3.07 -12.04
N TYR A 61 -7.25 3.70 -11.54
CA TYR A 61 -8.44 3.02 -11.04
C TYR A 61 -9.48 2.86 -12.14
N ASP A 62 -10.02 1.65 -12.29
CA ASP A 62 -11.00 1.34 -13.35
C ASP A 62 -12.35 2.05 -13.12
N ASN A 63 -12.86 1.98 -11.88
CA ASN A 63 -14.15 2.56 -11.50
C ASN A 63 -14.02 3.23 -10.12
N PRO A 64 -13.31 4.37 -10.03
CA PRO A 64 -13.16 5.03 -8.74
C PRO A 64 -14.52 5.54 -8.23
N PRO A 65 -14.77 5.46 -6.92
CA PRO A 65 -15.94 6.07 -6.32
C PRO A 65 -16.03 7.57 -6.62
N GLU A 66 -17.23 8.13 -6.56
CA GLU A 66 -17.42 9.58 -6.73
C GLU A 66 -16.52 10.37 -5.76
N GLY A 67 -15.85 11.40 -6.25
CA GLY A 67 -14.90 12.20 -5.50
C GLY A 67 -13.49 11.61 -5.41
N PHE A 68 -13.24 10.40 -5.91
CA PHE A 68 -11.91 9.82 -5.97
C PHE A 68 -11.23 10.11 -7.32
N PRO A 69 -9.90 10.26 -7.34
CA PRO A 69 -9.16 10.48 -8.56
C PRO A 69 -9.15 9.21 -9.44
N LYS A 70 -8.99 9.39 -10.75
CA LYS A 70 -8.78 8.28 -11.69
C LYS A 70 -7.37 7.71 -11.61
N ALA A 71 -6.42 8.52 -11.15
CA ALA A 71 -5.04 8.09 -11.02
C ALA A 71 -4.37 8.75 -9.81
N THR A 72 -3.37 8.03 -9.26
CA THR A 72 -2.52 8.48 -8.16
C THR A 72 -1.07 8.15 -8.46
N SER A 73 -0.14 8.84 -7.79
CA SER A 73 1.26 8.44 -7.74
C SER A 73 1.53 7.66 -6.46
N ALA A 74 2.44 6.68 -6.54
CA ALA A 74 2.87 5.92 -5.39
C ALA A 74 4.40 5.74 -5.39
N THR A 75 4.95 5.59 -4.18
CA THR A 75 6.31 5.09 -3.98
C THR A 75 6.21 3.84 -3.14
N CYS A 76 6.68 2.71 -3.67
CA CYS A 76 6.61 1.43 -3.00
C CYS A 76 8.01 0.93 -2.61
N SER A 77 8.18 0.49 -1.38
CA SER A 77 9.34 -0.25 -0.89
C SER A 77 8.96 -1.72 -0.78
N GLN A 78 9.74 -2.60 -1.42
CA GLN A 78 9.43 -4.03 -1.56
C GLN A 78 10.61 -4.86 -1.09
N PHE A 79 10.34 -5.89 -0.29
CA PHE A 79 11.28 -6.91 0.14
C PHE A 79 10.80 -8.26 -0.38
N ILE A 80 11.50 -8.84 -1.34
CA ILE A 80 11.04 -10.02 -2.06
C ILE A 80 12.10 -11.11 -1.93
N THR A 81 11.69 -12.32 -1.58
CA THR A 81 12.58 -13.47 -1.45
C THR A 81 12.33 -14.46 -2.57
N PHE A 82 13.39 -14.87 -3.25
CA PHE A 82 13.40 -15.92 -4.28
C PHE A 82 14.26 -17.08 -3.80
N ALA A 83 13.76 -18.31 -3.93
CA ALA A 83 14.58 -19.50 -3.72
C ALA A 83 15.50 -19.73 -4.93
N THR A 84 16.64 -20.39 -4.69
CA THR A 84 17.59 -20.71 -5.77
C THR A 84 16.92 -21.48 -6.90
N GLY A 85 17.05 -20.98 -8.12
CA GLY A 85 16.47 -21.59 -9.33
C GLY A 85 14.98 -21.34 -9.55
N GLN A 86 14.32 -20.55 -8.68
CA GLN A 86 12.92 -20.18 -8.86
C GLN A 86 12.81 -18.74 -9.41
N GLN A 87 11.86 -18.54 -10.33
CA GLN A 87 11.52 -17.23 -10.88
C GLN A 87 10.37 -16.55 -10.12
N GLN A 88 9.55 -17.35 -9.43
CA GLN A 88 8.46 -16.84 -8.60
C GLN A 88 8.97 -16.53 -7.18
N PRO A 89 8.50 -15.46 -6.54
CA PRO A 89 8.82 -15.18 -5.16
C PRO A 89 8.29 -16.30 -4.25
N VAL A 90 9.06 -16.65 -3.24
CA VAL A 90 8.58 -17.54 -2.17
C VAL A 90 7.86 -16.76 -1.06
N GLY A 91 7.95 -15.45 -1.07
CA GLY A 91 7.30 -14.54 -0.15
C GLY A 91 7.97 -13.18 -0.14
N GLY A 92 7.45 -12.31 0.70
CA GLY A 92 7.97 -10.96 0.85
C GLY A 92 6.91 -9.99 1.35
N ALA A 93 7.29 -8.73 1.47
CA ALA A 93 6.41 -7.66 1.93
C ALA A 93 6.61 -6.40 1.10
N LEU A 94 5.59 -5.56 1.05
CA LEU A 94 5.69 -4.22 0.48
C LEU A 94 4.99 -3.18 1.37
N THR A 95 5.42 -1.94 1.22
CA THR A 95 4.73 -0.77 1.73
C THR A 95 4.69 0.28 0.63
N CYS A 96 3.52 0.78 0.28
CA CYS A 96 3.33 1.85 -0.68
C CYS A 96 2.80 3.10 0.01
N GLN A 97 3.40 4.23 -0.30
CA GLN A 97 2.94 5.56 0.06
C GLN A 97 2.31 6.17 -1.19
N VAL A 98 1.04 6.50 -1.11
CA VAL A 98 0.23 6.98 -2.24
C VAL A 98 -0.15 8.43 -2.00
N VAL A 99 -0.03 9.25 -3.02
CA VAL A 99 -0.46 10.65 -3.00
C VAL A 99 -1.40 10.88 -4.18
N ASP A 100 -2.53 11.49 -3.91
CA ASP A 100 -3.49 11.85 -4.94
C ASP A 100 -3.28 13.30 -5.45
N PRO A 101 -3.94 13.69 -6.54
CA PRO A 101 -3.81 15.05 -7.09
C PRO A 101 -4.26 16.17 -6.14
N ASP A 102 -5.12 15.88 -5.17
CA ASP A 102 -5.62 16.84 -4.19
C ASP A 102 -4.68 16.98 -2.97
N GLY A 103 -3.65 16.11 -2.88
CA GLY A 103 -2.68 16.07 -1.80
C GLY A 103 -3.09 15.17 -0.62
N ASP A 104 -4.22 14.46 -0.71
CA ASP A 104 -4.54 13.41 0.25
C ASP A 104 -3.60 12.21 0.08
N VAL A 105 -3.29 11.55 1.18
CA VAL A 105 -2.32 10.45 1.21
C VAL A 105 -2.93 9.18 1.77
N SER A 106 -2.41 8.03 1.31
CA SER A 106 -2.73 6.73 1.91
C SER A 106 -1.48 5.84 1.99
N ILE A 107 -1.53 4.88 2.91
CA ILE A 107 -0.48 3.87 3.09
C ILE A 107 -1.09 2.50 2.88
N HIS A 108 -0.45 1.71 2.05
CA HIS A 108 -0.81 0.34 1.76
C HIS A 108 0.32 -0.59 2.19
N MET A 109 -0.01 -1.72 2.79
CA MET A 109 0.92 -2.79 3.13
C MET A 109 0.49 -4.06 2.43
N GLY A 110 1.45 -4.83 1.94
CA GLY A 110 1.15 -6.07 1.25
C GLY A 110 2.13 -7.18 1.53
N ALA A 111 1.69 -8.40 1.23
CA ALA A 111 2.47 -9.61 1.33
C ALA A 111 2.48 -10.35 -0.02
N PHE A 112 3.69 -10.68 -0.51
CA PHE A 112 3.87 -11.52 -1.68
C PHE A 112 3.52 -12.96 -1.35
N GLN A 113 2.71 -13.59 -2.20
CA GLN A 113 2.27 -14.97 -2.06
C GLN A 113 3.14 -15.90 -2.92
N GLY A 114 3.20 -17.17 -2.56
CA GLY A 114 3.96 -18.16 -3.33
C GLY A 114 3.40 -18.47 -4.72
N ASP A 115 2.19 -18.00 -5.02
CA ASP A 115 1.56 -18.12 -6.34
C ASP A 115 1.84 -16.92 -7.28
N GLY A 116 2.67 -15.97 -6.82
CA GLY A 116 3.03 -14.77 -7.56
C GLY A 116 2.05 -13.60 -7.44
N THR A 117 1.00 -13.75 -6.63
CA THR A 117 0.10 -12.65 -6.29
C THR A 117 0.59 -11.85 -5.09
N VAL A 118 0.00 -10.69 -4.86
CA VAL A 118 0.26 -9.83 -3.70
C VAL A 118 -1.07 -9.45 -3.06
N LEU A 119 -1.26 -9.83 -1.80
CA LEU A 119 -2.39 -9.32 -1.01
C LEU A 119 -1.99 -7.98 -0.41
N ILE A 120 -2.74 -6.93 -0.71
CA ILE A 120 -2.46 -5.56 -0.29
C ILE A 120 -3.64 -5.05 0.54
N THR A 121 -3.34 -4.44 1.70
CA THR A 121 -4.33 -3.80 2.58
C THR A 121 -4.01 -2.32 2.70
N GLN A 122 -5.01 -1.46 2.55
CA GLN A 122 -4.87 -0.06 2.93
C GLN A 122 -4.91 0.07 4.45
N VAL A 123 -3.80 0.52 5.05
CA VAL A 123 -3.65 0.58 6.52
C VAL A 123 -3.83 1.98 7.10
N SER A 124 -3.75 3.02 6.26
CA SER A 124 -3.93 4.42 6.66
C SER A 124 -4.39 5.26 5.48
N GLY A 125 -5.01 6.40 5.77
CA GLY A 125 -5.41 7.38 4.76
C GLY A 125 -5.90 8.68 5.37
N THR A 126 -5.72 9.78 4.62
CA THR A 126 -6.31 11.10 4.94
C THR A 126 -7.47 11.41 4.01
N GLY A 127 -8.28 12.41 4.37
CA GLY A 127 -9.41 12.85 3.57
C GLY A 127 -10.31 11.69 3.14
N LYS A 128 -10.57 11.61 1.84
CA LYS A 128 -11.41 10.56 1.23
C LYS A 128 -10.87 9.15 1.43
N TRP A 129 -9.54 8.99 1.51
CA TRP A 129 -8.90 7.68 1.70
C TRP A 129 -9.12 7.08 3.08
N ALA A 130 -9.46 7.90 4.10
CA ALA A 130 -9.73 7.40 5.44
C ALA A 130 -10.91 6.39 5.48
N ALA A 131 -11.90 6.55 4.60
CA ALA A 131 -13.04 5.65 4.49
C ALA A 131 -12.69 4.25 3.94
N LEU A 132 -11.54 4.12 3.28
CA LEU A 132 -11.08 2.86 2.66
C LEU A 132 -10.06 2.10 3.52
N VAL A 133 -9.74 2.59 4.73
CA VAL A 133 -8.83 1.88 5.64
C VAL A 133 -9.40 0.50 5.98
N GLY A 134 -8.57 -0.54 5.83
CA GLY A 134 -8.95 -1.94 5.99
C GLY A 134 -9.39 -2.62 4.68
N SER A 135 -9.63 -1.88 3.60
CA SER A 135 -9.92 -2.50 2.30
C SER A 135 -8.73 -3.28 1.77
N GLN A 136 -9.01 -4.35 1.02
CA GLN A 136 -8.01 -5.25 0.49
C GLN A 136 -8.14 -5.43 -1.02
N VAL A 137 -7.01 -5.60 -1.68
CA VAL A 137 -6.92 -5.97 -3.09
C VAL A 137 -5.92 -7.09 -3.28
N ILE A 138 -6.11 -7.89 -4.33
CA ILE A 138 -5.11 -8.85 -4.81
C ILE A 138 -4.55 -8.31 -6.12
N GLY A 139 -3.24 -8.14 -6.16
CA GLY A 139 -2.49 -7.68 -7.32
C GLY A 139 -1.63 -8.79 -7.92
N LYS A 140 -1.30 -8.65 -9.19
CA LYS A 140 -0.34 -9.49 -9.89
C LYS A 140 0.40 -8.68 -10.95
N THR A 141 1.65 -9.04 -11.22
CA THR A 141 2.39 -8.52 -12.38
C THR A 141 1.80 -9.11 -13.66
N ASP A 142 1.46 -8.26 -14.62
CA ASP A 142 0.94 -8.68 -15.92
C ASP A 142 2.08 -8.82 -16.93
N ILE A 143 2.93 -7.80 -17.05
CA ILE A 143 4.03 -7.78 -18.03
C ILE A 143 5.28 -7.18 -17.39
N GLN A 144 6.40 -7.89 -17.50
CA GLN A 144 7.73 -7.32 -17.29
C GLN A 144 8.21 -6.74 -18.63
N ILE A 145 8.25 -5.41 -18.73
CA ILE A 145 8.61 -4.71 -19.99
C ILE A 145 10.13 -4.77 -20.20
N ASP A 146 10.87 -4.47 -19.14
CA ASP A 146 12.34 -4.53 -19.11
C ASP A 146 12.83 -4.83 -17.67
N ALA A 147 14.14 -4.74 -17.42
CA ALA A 147 14.72 -5.05 -16.12
C ALA A 147 14.24 -4.15 -14.97
N LYS A 148 13.60 -3.01 -15.28
CA LYS A 148 13.17 -2.02 -14.28
C LYS A 148 11.71 -1.67 -14.36
N THR A 149 11.01 -1.97 -15.45
CA THR A 149 9.66 -1.50 -15.73
C THR A 149 8.70 -2.68 -15.85
N SER A 150 7.62 -2.64 -15.09
CA SER A 150 6.56 -3.63 -15.16
C SER A 150 5.18 -2.97 -15.15
N THR A 151 4.18 -3.69 -15.69
CA THR A 151 2.77 -3.40 -15.48
C THR A 151 2.15 -4.47 -14.59
N TYR A 152 1.13 -4.08 -13.88
CA TYR A 152 0.39 -4.96 -12.99
C TYR A 152 -1.07 -4.53 -12.90
N SER A 153 -1.92 -5.44 -12.48
CA SER A 153 -3.33 -5.19 -12.24
C SER A 153 -3.72 -5.67 -10.84
N TRP A 154 -4.82 -5.14 -10.32
CA TRP A 154 -5.38 -5.59 -9.06
C TRP A 154 -6.90 -5.57 -9.06
N THR A 155 -7.49 -6.42 -8.24
CA THR A 155 -8.93 -6.50 -8.02
C THR A 155 -9.24 -6.43 -6.53
N ALA A 156 -10.41 -5.88 -6.20
CA ALA A 156 -10.88 -5.86 -4.82
C ALA A 156 -11.10 -7.30 -4.29
N VAL A 157 -10.77 -7.51 -3.03
CA VAL A 157 -11.16 -8.71 -2.28
C VAL A 157 -12.55 -8.42 -1.67
N ASN A 158 -13.53 -9.27 -2.00
CA ASN A 158 -14.89 -9.20 -1.45
C ASN A 158 -15.01 -9.98 -0.13
#